data_e54dd4d56519bf7a6574a6cd4aaaf357
#
_entry.id   e54dd4d56519bf7a6574a6cd4aaaf357
#
_cell.length_a   1.000
_cell.length_b   1.000
_cell.length_c   1.000
_cell.angle_alpha   90.00
_cell.angle_beta   90.00
_cell.angle_gamma   90.00
#
_symmetry.space_group_name_H-M   'P 1'
#
loop_
_entity.id
_entity.type
_entity.pdbx_description
1 polymer ?
#
loop_
_entity_poly.entity_id
_entity_poly.type
_entity_poly.pdbx_seq_one_letter_code
_entity_poly.pdbx_strand_id
1 'polypeptide(L)'
;MDNPRGKNSATQAIAEIRAMLGERITTAQGIREQHGKDQTWNPGAPPDAVAFVDRAEEVQTIVRVCGKFGVPVIAYGTGTSLEGHFSAPFGGICVDLSAMNRILEVNASDLDCRVEAGVTRKQLNAHLRDQGLFFPVDPGADASLGGMAATRASGTNAVRYGTMRENVLNVTAVMADGSIVRTGSRAKKSSAGYDLTRLLVGSEGTLGIITEVALRLYGIPETIIAAVCPFPDVASCCNATMTAIQMGLPVARIELVDAEHVKAFNAYSKLDLAVTPTLFLEFHGTAASAKEQAETFAAIAAEHGGGPYRMA
;
A
#
# COMPACT_ATOMS: atom_id res chain seq x y z
N MET A 1 -31.02 4.62 2.10
CA MET A 1 -31.01 5.48 3.31
C MET A 1 -30.97 6.91 2.83
N ASP A 2 -31.99 7.68 3.14
CA ASP A 2 -32.03 9.10 2.74
C ASP A 2 -30.93 9.85 3.50
N ASN A 3 -30.15 10.64 2.77
CA ASN A 3 -29.14 11.51 3.36
C ASN A 3 -29.84 12.57 4.24
N PRO A 4 -29.68 12.56 5.57
CA PRO A 4 -30.35 13.51 6.46
C PRO A 4 -29.87 14.95 6.31
N ARG A 5 -28.91 15.20 5.42
CA ARG A 5 -28.30 16.50 5.17
C ARG A 5 -28.78 17.01 3.81
N GLY A 6 -29.40 18.18 3.80
CA GLY A 6 -30.02 18.71 2.60
C GLY A 6 -29.03 18.90 1.44
N LYS A 7 -29.41 18.57 0.22
CA LYS A 7 -28.68 18.81 -1.06
C LYS A 7 -28.06 20.22 -1.17
N ASN A 8 -28.56 21.16 -0.41
CA ASN A 8 -28.08 22.55 -0.38
C ASN A 8 -26.69 22.69 0.26
N SER A 9 -26.36 21.87 1.27
CA SER A 9 -25.06 21.92 1.97
C SER A 9 -23.88 21.55 1.07
N ALA A 10 -24.02 20.47 0.29
CA ALA A 10 -22.98 20.04 -0.65
C ALA A 10 -22.78 21.10 -1.76
N THR A 11 -23.86 21.69 -2.28
CA THR A 11 -23.79 22.74 -3.29
C THR A 11 -23.06 23.99 -2.78
N GLN A 12 -23.30 24.39 -1.53
CA GLN A 12 -22.61 25.54 -0.91
C GLN A 12 -21.11 25.23 -0.69
N ALA A 13 -20.78 24.02 -0.20
CA ALA A 13 -19.40 23.60 -0.02
C ALA A 13 -18.65 23.57 -1.37
N ILE A 14 -19.25 23.00 -2.42
CA ILE A 14 -18.68 22.98 -3.77
C ILE A 14 -18.42 24.38 -4.30
N ALA A 15 -19.34 25.31 -4.10
CA ALA A 15 -19.17 26.69 -4.55
C ALA A 15 -18.00 27.39 -3.84
N GLU A 16 -17.88 27.22 -2.51
CA GLU A 16 -16.77 27.80 -1.73
C GLU A 16 -15.42 27.14 -2.10
N ILE A 17 -15.36 25.84 -2.29
CA ILE A 17 -14.14 25.13 -2.74
C ILE A 17 -13.76 25.53 -4.16
N ARG A 18 -14.76 25.72 -5.06
CA ARG A 18 -14.51 26.17 -6.44
C ARG A 18 -13.90 27.55 -6.52
N ALA A 19 -14.23 28.44 -5.59
CA ALA A 19 -13.60 29.78 -5.54
C ALA A 19 -12.07 29.67 -5.30
N MET A 20 -11.59 28.61 -4.64
CA MET A 20 -10.16 28.35 -4.41
C MET A 20 -9.53 27.51 -5.54
N LEU A 21 -10.18 26.42 -5.94
CA LEU A 21 -9.60 25.43 -6.86
C LEU A 21 -9.93 25.68 -8.35
N GLY A 22 -10.92 26.53 -8.67
CA GLY A 22 -11.37 26.75 -10.04
C GLY A 22 -11.86 25.45 -10.70
N GLU A 23 -11.30 25.12 -11.85
CA GLU A 23 -11.63 23.93 -12.64
C GLU A 23 -11.13 22.61 -12.01
N ARG A 24 -10.28 22.67 -10.97
CA ARG A 24 -9.79 21.49 -10.25
C ARG A 24 -10.83 20.86 -9.30
N ILE A 25 -12.06 21.43 -9.20
CA ILE A 25 -13.20 20.74 -8.62
C ILE A 25 -14.27 20.52 -9.69
N THR A 26 -14.70 19.26 -9.84
CA THR A 26 -15.66 18.87 -10.88
C THR A 26 -16.84 18.08 -10.32
N THR A 27 -18.00 18.27 -10.95
CA THR A 27 -19.23 17.52 -10.72
C THR A 27 -19.59 16.62 -11.90
N ALA A 28 -18.67 16.46 -12.87
CA ALA A 28 -18.87 15.62 -14.06
C ALA A 28 -19.16 14.17 -13.64
N GLN A 29 -20.25 13.62 -14.17
CA GLN A 29 -20.79 12.32 -13.77
C GLN A 29 -19.75 11.20 -13.90
N GLY A 30 -19.09 11.07 -15.06
CA GLY A 30 -18.11 10.00 -15.29
C GLY A 30 -16.92 10.03 -14.32
N ILE A 31 -16.45 11.24 -13.94
CA ILE A 31 -15.37 11.38 -12.95
C ILE A 31 -15.84 10.97 -11.55
N ARG A 32 -17.05 11.40 -11.16
CA ARG A 32 -17.63 11.00 -9.87
C ARG A 32 -17.86 9.49 -9.76
N GLU A 33 -18.36 8.87 -10.83
CA GLU A 33 -18.55 7.41 -10.90
C GLU A 33 -17.23 6.66 -10.76
N GLN A 34 -16.17 7.12 -11.42
CA GLN A 34 -14.83 6.55 -11.29
C GLN A 34 -14.28 6.62 -9.85
N HIS A 35 -14.55 7.73 -9.14
CA HIS A 35 -14.08 7.98 -7.78
C HIS A 35 -15.00 7.40 -6.69
N GLY A 36 -16.07 6.74 -7.06
CA GLY A 36 -17.01 6.14 -6.11
C GLY A 36 -17.15 4.62 -6.27
N LYS A 37 -16.35 4.00 -7.16
CA LYS A 37 -16.45 2.56 -7.47
C LYS A 37 -15.08 1.91 -7.47
N ASP A 38 -14.92 0.88 -6.68
CA ASP A 38 -13.76 -0.03 -6.70
C ASP A 38 -13.95 -1.20 -7.71
N GLN A 39 -12.97 -2.10 -7.76
CA GLN A 39 -13.00 -3.29 -8.63
C GLN A 39 -13.66 -4.50 -7.96
N THR A 40 -14.44 -4.29 -6.90
CA THR A 40 -15.09 -5.36 -6.14
C THR A 40 -16.56 -5.49 -6.51
N TRP A 41 -17.25 -6.39 -5.81
CA TRP A 41 -18.69 -6.59 -5.90
C TRP A 41 -19.52 -5.42 -5.32
N ASN A 42 -18.89 -4.51 -4.58
CA ASN A 42 -19.57 -3.34 -4.03
C ASN A 42 -20.21 -2.50 -5.15
N PRO A 43 -21.47 -2.10 -5.02
CA PRO A 43 -22.15 -1.35 -6.08
C PRO A 43 -21.53 0.03 -6.34
N GLY A 44 -20.68 0.50 -5.43
CA GLY A 44 -20.13 1.84 -5.45
C GLY A 44 -21.17 2.92 -5.12
N ALA A 45 -20.69 4.09 -4.74
CA ALA A 45 -21.52 5.29 -4.58
C ALA A 45 -20.67 6.54 -4.95
N PRO A 46 -21.05 7.28 -5.99
CA PRO A 46 -20.28 8.44 -6.42
C PRO A 46 -20.39 9.60 -5.43
N PRO A 47 -19.28 10.35 -5.17
CA PRO A 47 -19.32 11.58 -4.37
C PRO A 47 -20.12 12.69 -5.06
N ASP A 48 -20.45 13.78 -4.36
CA ASP A 48 -21.10 14.95 -4.94
C ASP A 48 -20.18 15.74 -5.88
N ALA A 49 -18.89 15.78 -5.56
CA ALA A 49 -17.85 16.34 -6.43
C ALA A 49 -16.49 15.68 -6.15
N VAL A 50 -15.57 15.84 -7.10
CA VAL A 50 -14.15 15.45 -6.98
C VAL A 50 -13.29 16.69 -7.03
N ALA A 51 -12.42 16.86 -6.03
CA ALA A 51 -11.46 17.94 -5.92
C ALA A 51 -10.04 17.40 -6.10
N PHE A 52 -9.35 17.84 -7.15
CA PHE A 52 -7.95 17.50 -7.42
C PHE A 52 -7.04 18.52 -6.72
N VAL A 53 -6.26 18.02 -5.75
CA VAL A 53 -5.40 18.88 -4.92
C VAL A 53 -3.93 18.64 -5.22
N ASP A 54 -3.11 19.69 -5.06
CA ASP A 54 -1.67 19.65 -5.30
C ASP A 54 -0.82 20.01 -4.06
N ARG A 55 -1.46 20.36 -2.92
CA ARG A 55 -0.79 20.72 -1.67
C ARG A 55 -1.69 20.52 -0.44
N ALA A 56 -1.07 20.35 0.72
CA ALA A 56 -1.75 20.06 1.98
C ALA A 56 -2.69 21.19 2.44
N GLU A 57 -2.37 22.45 2.13
CA GLU A 57 -3.19 23.62 2.49
C GLU A 57 -4.55 23.64 1.76
N GLU A 58 -4.61 23.06 0.55
CA GLU A 58 -5.87 22.90 -0.16
C GLU A 58 -6.73 21.81 0.50
N VAL A 59 -6.12 20.68 0.89
CA VAL A 59 -6.79 19.65 1.68
C VAL A 59 -7.33 20.23 2.99
N GLN A 60 -6.51 21.01 3.69
CA GLN A 60 -6.91 21.71 4.92
C GLN A 60 -8.15 22.59 4.71
N THR A 61 -8.14 23.38 3.65
CA THR A 61 -9.26 24.28 3.31
C THR A 61 -10.52 23.49 3.00
N ILE A 62 -10.41 22.42 2.20
CA ILE A 62 -11.55 21.54 1.88
C ILE A 62 -12.15 20.93 3.14
N VAL A 63 -11.30 20.38 4.05
CA VAL A 63 -11.76 19.78 5.30
C VAL A 63 -12.52 20.82 6.15
N ARG A 64 -12.00 22.04 6.28
CA ARG A 64 -12.66 23.12 7.03
C ARG A 64 -13.99 23.55 6.41
N VAL A 65 -14.04 23.72 5.09
CA VAL A 65 -15.27 24.06 4.37
C VAL A 65 -16.31 22.93 4.53
N CYS A 66 -15.91 21.70 4.34
CA CYS A 66 -16.79 20.55 4.51
C CYS A 66 -17.30 20.42 5.95
N GLY A 67 -16.42 20.65 6.95
CA GLY A 67 -16.79 20.72 8.37
C GLY A 67 -17.84 21.80 8.66
N LYS A 68 -17.67 23.00 8.09
CA LYS A 68 -18.64 24.13 8.22
C LYS A 68 -20.03 23.77 7.71
N PHE A 69 -20.13 23.03 6.61
CA PHE A 69 -21.41 22.66 5.99
C PHE A 69 -21.88 21.25 6.37
N GLY A 70 -21.12 20.51 7.19
CA GLY A 70 -21.43 19.13 7.55
C GLY A 70 -21.39 18.15 6.37
N VAL A 71 -20.53 18.39 5.39
CA VAL A 71 -20.37 17.55 4.18
C VAL A 71 -19.27 16.52 4.42
N PRO A 72 -19.49 15.22 4.08
CA PRO A 72 -18.44 14.20 4.17
C PRO A 72 -17.24 14.51 3.27
N VAL A 73 -16.05 14.08 3.72
CA VAL A 73 -14.81 14.15 2.93
C VAL A 73 -14.28 12.73 2.73
N ILE A 74 -13.95 12.38 1.51
CA ILE A 74 -13.42 11.06 1.13
C ILE A 74 -12.04 11.24 0.51
N ALA A 75 -11.01 10.64 1.10
CA ALA A 75 -9.67 10.64 0.51
C ALA A 75 -9.56 9.61 -0.62
N TYR A 76 -8.87 9.98 -1.70
CA TYR A 76 -8.68 9.12 -2.86
C TYR A 76 -7.23 9.22 -3.36
N GLY A 77 -6.64 8.07 -3.68
CA GLY A 77 -5.32 7.97 -4.29
C GLY A 77 -5.42 7.38 -5.70
N THR A 78 -5.03 6.10 -5.87
CA THR A 78 -5.11 5.39 -7.16
C THR A 78 -6.38 4.56 -7.35
N GLY A 79 -7.26 4.49 -6.34
CA GLY A 79 -8.50 3.72 -6.40
C GLY A 79 -8.31 2.20 -6.51
N THR A 80 -7.17 1.68 -6.07
CA THR A 80 -6.80 0.26 -6.18
C THR A 80 -7.15 -0.58 -4.94
N SER A 81 -7.71 0.03 -3.92
CA SER A 81 -8.20 -0.67 -2.73
C SER A 81 -9.45 -1.49 -3.03
N LEU A 82 -9.63 -2.59 -2.29
CA LEU A 82 -10.70 -3.56 -2.48
C LEU A 82 -11.74 -3.56 -1.34
N GLU A 83 -11.73 -2.56 -0.47
CA GLU A 83 -12.52 -2.56 0.77
C GLU A 83 -13.68 -1.54 0.75
N GLY A 84 -13.84 -0.81 -0.36
CA GLY A 84 -14.96 0.10 -0.58
C GLY A 84 -14.92 1.41 0.21
N HIS A 85 -13.83 1.70 0.94
CA HIS A 85 -13.74 2.86 1.85
C HIS A 85 -13.73 4.22 1.14
N PHE A 86 -13.49 4.29 -0.18
CA PHE A 86 -13.66 5.51 -0.96
C PHE A 86 -15.03 5.63 -1.63
N SER A 87 -15.95 4.69 -1.40
CA SER A 87 -17.36 4.83 -1.79
C SER A 87 -18.05 5.91 -0.95
N ALA A 88 -18.93 6.69 -1.56
CA ALA A 88 -19.58 7.83 -0.94
C ALA A 88 -21.10 7.65 -0.75
N PRO A 89 -21.56 6.68 0.07
CA PRO A 89 -22.99 6.37 0.21
C PRO A 89 -23.81 7.54 0.77
N PHE A 90 -23.16 8.53 1.37
CA PHE A 90 -23.79 9.74 1.90
C PHE A 90 -23.43 11.00 1.07
N GLY A 91 -22.93 10.82 -0.17
CA GLY A 91 -22.37 11.93 -0.94
C GLY A 91 -21.07 12.45 -0.35
N GLY A 92 -20.74 13.70 -0.59
CA GLY A 92 -19.56 14.37 -0.05
C GLY A 92 -18.54 14.76 -1.11
N ILE A 93 -17.40 15.28 -0.67
CA ILE A 93 -16.32 15.71 -1.54
C ILE A 93 -15.22 14.67 -1.52
N CYS A 94 -14.94 14.07 -2.68
CA CYS A 94 -13.78 13.24 -2.89
C CYS A 94 -12.55 14.13 -3.12
N VAL A 95 -11.50 13.92 -2.32
CA VAL A 95 -10.22 14.64 -2.42
C VAL A 95 -9.23 13.72 -3.10
N ASP A 96 -8.95 13.98 -4.37
CA ASP A 96 -7.98 13.25 -5.17
C ASP A 96 -6.58 13.83 -4.95
N LEU A 97 -5.69 13.00 -4.38
CA LEU A 97 -4.31 13.34 -4.01
C LEU A 97 -3.30 12.96 -5.10
N SER A 98 -3.73 12.48 -6.26
CA SER A 98 -2.83 11.96 -7.30
C SER A 98 -1.85 13.00 -7.85
N ALA A 99 -2.23 14.28 -7.83
CA ALA A 99 -1.34 15.39 -8.23
C ALA A 99 -0.28 15.74 -7.18
N MET A 100 -0.43 15.30 -5.94
CA MET A 100 0.58 15.41 -4.88
C MET A 100 1.62 14.29 -5.05
N ASN A 101 2.45 14.35 -6.09
CA ASN A 101 3.28 13.25 -6.55
C ASN A 101 4.78 13.58 -6.60
N ARG A 102 5.24 14.51 -5.77
CA ARG A 102 6.65 14.89 -5.67
C ARG A 102 7.41 14.01 -4.68
N ILE A 103 8.61 13.56 -5.08
CA ILE A 103 9.61 13.00 -4.17
C ILE A 103 10.32 14.19 -3.54
N LEU A 104 10.06 14.44 -2.25
CA LEU A 104 10.49 15.67 -1.57
C LEU A 104 11.93 15.59 -1.11
N GLU A 105 12.37 14.41 -0.64
CA GLU A 105 13.70 14.21 -0.07
C GLU A 105 14.09 12.73 -0.14
N VAL A 106 15.35 12.45 -0.47
CA VAL A 106 15.95 11.11 -0.37
C VAL A 106 17.26 11.23 0.40
N ASN A 107 17.32 10.55 1.55
CA ASN A 107 18.49 10.50 2.42
C ASN A 107 19.13 9.12 2.29
N ALA A 108 19.93 8.93 1.24
CA ALA A 108 20.51 7.64 0.88
C ALA A 108 21.37 7.05 2.02
N SER A 109 22.17 7.87 2.69
CA SER A 109 23.02 7.44 3.82
C SER A 109 22.23 7.00 5.05
N ASP A 110 21.03 7.57 5.26
CA ASP A 110 20.16 7.28 6.40
C ASP A 110 19.12 6.20 6.06
N LEU A 111 19.04 5.80 4.79
CA LEU A 111 18.07 4.84 4.27
C LEU A 111 16.62 5.25 4.55
N ASP A 112 16.31 6.50 4.22
CA ASP A 112 14.93 7.00 4.28
C ASP A 112 14.65 8.00 3.15
N CYS A 113 13.36 8.24 2.90
CA CYS A 113 12.90 9.29 2.01
C CYS A 113 11.60 9.89 2.54
N ARG A 114 11.24 11.08 2.01
CA ARG A 114 9.95 11.73 2.23
C ARG A 114 9.30 12.04 0.88
N VAL A 115 8.06 11.63 0.74
CA VAL A 115 7.31 11.77 -0.51
C VAL A 115 5.90 12.27 -0.22
N GLU A 116 5.28 12.90 -1.20
CA GLU A 116 3.86 13.23 -1.18
C GLU A 116 2.99 11.98 -1.36
N ALA A 117 1.76 12.05 -0.89
CA ALA A 117 0.85 10.91 -0.80
C ALA A 117 0.50 10.26 -2.15
N GLY A 118 0.50 11.03 -3.24
CA GLY A 118 0.18 10.56 -4.60
C GLY A 118 1.36 9.87 -5.33
N VAL A 119 2.60 9.93 -4.80
CA VAL A 119 3.73 9.20 -5.39
C VAL A 119 3.42 7.71 -5.40
N THR A 120 3.56 7.04 -6.56
CA THR A 120 3.37 5.59 -6.62
C THR A 120 4.62 4.83 -6.23
N ARG A 121 4.45 3.56 -5.79
CA ARG A 121 5.57 2.68 -5.47
C ARG A 121 6.53 2.52 -6.65
N LYS A 122 6.01 2.33 -7.86
CA LYS A 122 6.85 2.19 -9.06
C LYS A 122 7.63 3.46 -9.36
N GLN A 123 6.99 4.63 -9.24
CA GLN A 123 7.65 5.93 -9.42
C GLN A 123 8.81 6.10 -8.43
N LEU A 124 8.58 5.80 -7.15
CA LEU A 124 9.62 5.87 -6.13
C LEU A 124 10.78 4.91 -6.44
N ASN A 125 10.49 3.63 -6.73
CA ASN A 125 11.53 2.63 -7.00
C ASN A 125 12.31 2.93 -8.29
N ALA A 126 11.68 3.50 -9.31
CA ALA A 126 12.38 3.97 -10.51
C ALA A 126 13.38 5.09 -10.19
N HIS A 127 12.99 6.04 -9.30
CA HIS A 127 13.84 7.12 -8.84
C HIS A 127 15.02 6.66 -7.97
N LEU A 128 14.81 5.63 -7.14
CA LEU A 128 15.81 5.12 -6.19
C LEU A 128 16.84 4.17 -6.82
N ARG A 129 16.50 3.52 -7.94
CA ARG A 129 17.28 2.43 -8.54
C ARG A 129 18.74 2.80 -8.77
N ASP A 130 19.01 3.98 -9.32
CA ASP A 130 20.37 4.42 -9.66
C ASP A 130 21.21 4.77 -8.41
N GLN A 131 20.57 4.85 -7.25
CA GLN A 131 21.22 5.00 -5.94
C GLN A 131 21.44 3.65 -5.24
N GLY A 132 21.08 2.53 -5.87
CA GLY A 132 21.18 1.19 -5.28
C GLY A 132 20.17 0.95 -4.15
N LEU A 133 19.05 1.70 -4.13
CA LEU A 133 18.04 1.65 -3.08
C LEU A 133 16.68 1.23 -3.64
N PHE A 134 15.82 0.69 -2.75
CA PHE A 134 14.43 0.39 -3.09
C PHE A 134 13.50 0.48 -1.86
N PHE A 135 12.22 0.65 -2.13
CA PHE A 135 11.13 0.51 -1.17
C PHE A 135 10.49 -0.87 -1.33
N PRO A 136 10.45 -1.71 -0.28
CA PRO A 136 10.20 -3.15 -0.43
C PRO A 136 8.72 -3.55 -0.41
N VAL A 137 7.80 -2.72 0.11
CA VAL A 137 6.38 -3.11 0.23
C VAL A 137 5.75 -3.15 -1.17
N ASP A 138 5.30 -4.33 -1.58
CA ASP A 138 4.95 -4.66 -2.97
C ASP A 138 3.52 -5.20 -3.15
N PRO A 139 2.47 -4.40 -2.87
CA PRO A 139 1.11 -4.81 -3.20
C PRO A 139 0.97 -5.09 -4.70
N GLY A 140 0.00 -5.93 -5.08
CA GLY A 140 -0.21 -6.33 -6.48
C GLY A 140 -0.47 -5.16 -7.44
N ALA A 141 -1.10 -4.09 -6.95
CA ALA A 141 -1.36 -2.88 -7.73
C ALA A 141 -0.22 -1.86 -7.62
N ASP A 142 -0.08 -0.98 -8.63
CA ASP A 142 0.77 0.21 -8.52
C ASP A 142 0.02 1.30 -7.74
N ALA A 143 0.03 1.17 -6.43
CA ALA A 143 -0.70 2.05 -5.53
C ALA A 143 0.11 3.28 -5.13
N SER A 144 -0.59 4.37 -4.78
CA SER A 144 0.02 5.57 -4.19
C SER A 144 0.48 5.30 -2.77
N LEU A 145 1.63 5.86 -2.38
CA LEU A 145 2.24 5.60 -1.07
C LEU A 145 1.41 6.12 0.10
N GLY A 146 0.67 7.22 -0.09
CA GLY A 146 -0.31 7.69 0.88
C GLY A 146 -1.49 6.72 1.03
N GLY A 147 -2.00 6.18 -0.09
CA GLY A 147 -3.03 5.14 -0.08
C GLY A 147 -2.54 3.85 0.57
N MET A 148 -1.31 3.41 0.25
CA MET A 148 -0.68 2.26 0.89
C MET A 148 -0.53 2.45 2.40
N ALA A 149 -0.16 3.65 2.86
CA ALA A 149 -0.10 3.97 4.28
C ALA A 149 -1.50 3.94 4.91
N ALA A 150 -2.49 4.54 4.27
CA ALA A 150 -3.87 4.58 4.76
C ALA A 150 -4.49 3.18 4.90
N THR A 151 -4.24 2.26 3.97
CA THR A 151 -4.75 0.87 4.02
C THR A 151 -3.82 -0.10 4.76
N ARG A 152 -2.69 0.40 5.29
CA ARG A 152 -1.65 -0.46 5.91
C ARG A 152 -1.24 -1.61 4.98
N ALA A 153 -1.02 -1.29 3.71
CA ALA A 153 -0.74 -2.26 2.66
C ALA A 153 0.40 -3.21 3.02
N SER A 154 0.26 -4.43 2.54
CA SER A 154 1.25 -5.50 2.61
C SER A 154 1.68 -5.89 1.19
N GLY A 155 2.50 -6.92 1.07
CA GLY A 155 2.93 -7.52 -0.18
C GLY A 155 3.69 -8.80 0.08
N THR A 156 4.17 -9.44 -0.97
CA THR A 156 4.86 -10.73 -0.89
C THR A 156 6.21 -10.64 -0.17
N ASN A 157 6.85 -9.46 -0.23
CA ASN A 157 8.10 -9.19 0.48
C ASN A 157 7.93 -8.92 2.00
N ALA A 158 6.69 -8.89 2.49
CA ALA A 158 6.40 -8.51 3.88
C ALA A 158 6.97 -9.49 4.91
N VAL A 159 7.17 -10.75 4.58
CA VAL A 159 7.77 -11.74 5.47
C VAL A 159 9.19 -11.32 5.91
N ARG A 160 9.95 -10.66 5.04
CA ARG A 160 11.29 -10.15 5.35
C ARG A 160 11.32 -8.69 5.77
N TYR A 161 10.60 -7.84 5.04
CA TYR A 161 10.74 -6.39 5.15
C TYR A 161 9.62 -5.74 5.97
N GLY A 162 8.58 -6.50 6.34
CA GLY A 162 7.40 -5.95 7.00
C GLY A 162 6.44 -5.27 6.02
N THR A 163 5.35 -4.76 6.55
CA THR A 163 4.28 -4.06 5.84
C THR A 163 4.52 -2.54 5.86
N MET A 164 3.55 -1.75 5.42
CA MET A 164 3.58 -0.28 5.61
C MET A 164 3.73 0.10 7.09
N ARG A 165 3.20 -0.71 8.02
CA ARG A 165 3.34 -0.46 9.46
C ARG A 165 4.80 -0.33 9.92
N GLU A 166 5.67 -1.20 9.43
CA GLU A 166 7.09 -1.26 9.81
C GLU A 166 7.92 -0.25 9.00
N ASN A 167 7.43 0.14 7.82
CA ASN A 167 8.20 0.92 6.84
C ASN A 167 7.85 2.40 6.80
N VAL A 168 6.71 2.83 7.39
CA VAL A 168 6.38 4.25 7.55
C VAL A 168 7.03 4.78 8.84
N LEU A 169 7.91 5.77 8.72
CA LEU A 169 8.60 6.42 9.83
C LEU A 169 7.75 7.53 10.46
N ASN A 170 7.09 8.32 9.64
CA ASN A 170 6.10 9.31 10.04
C ASN A 170 5.18 9.68 8.88
N VAL A 171 4.07 10.33 9.19
CA VAL A 171 3.16 10.90 8.21
C VAL A 171 2.88 12.36 8.52
N THR A 172 2.62 13.16 7.48
CA THR A 172 1.94 14.45 7.58
C THR A 172 0.50 14.23 7.17
N ALA A 173 -0.45 14.66 8.00
CA ALA A 173 -1.88 14.47 7.74
C ALA A 173 -2.68 15.72 8.09
N VAL A 174 -3.80 15.91 7.39
CA VAL A 174 -4.83 16.90 7.71
C VAL A 174 -5.90 16.23 8.54
N MET A 175 -6.08 16.69 9.77
CA MET A 175 -7.06 16.14 10.72
C MET A 175 -8.46 16.71 10.48
N ALA A 176 -9.48 16.14 11.14
CA ALA A 176 -10.89 16.52 10.95
C ALA A 176 -11.21 17.99 11.29
N ASP A 177 -10.43 18.64 12.15
CA ASP A 177 -10.54 20.08 12.46
C ASP A 177 -9.79 20.97 11.44
N GLY A 178 -9.14 20.36 10.44
CA GLY A 178 -8.29 21.02 9.49
C GLY A 178 -6.91 21.39 10.02
N SER A 179 -6.47 20.88 11.15
CA SER A 179 -5.06 21.01 11.57
C SER A 179 -4.16 20.12 10.73
N ILE A 180 -2.96 20.63 10.37
CA ILE A 180 -1.92 19.82 9.73
C ILE A 180 -1.00 19.33 10.84
N VAL A 181 -0.86 18.02 10.96
CA VAL A 181 -0.02 17.38 11.98
C VAL A 181 1.05 16.52 11.34
N ARG A 182 2.22 16.46 11.99
CA ARG A 182 3.28 15.51 11.68
C ARG A 182 3.48 14.59 12.87
N THR A 183 3.40 13.28 12.65
CA THR A 183 3.29 12.28 13.72
C THR A 183 4.62 11.89 14.37
N GLY A 184 5.74 12.21 13.75
CA GLY A 184 7.05 11.80 14.28
C GLY A 184 8.22 12.42 13.52
N SER A 185 9.42 11.95 13.83
CA SER A 185 10.67 12.31 13.16
C SER A 185 11.08 11.23 12.15
N ARG A 186 12.26 11.41 11.52
CA ARG A 186 12.90 10.42 10.64
C ARG A 186 13.53 9.25 11.41
N ALA A 187 13.68 9.36 12.73
CA ALA A 187 14.37 8.36 13.53
C ALA A 187 13.62 7.03 13.54
N LYS A 188 14.34 5.93 13.25
CA LYS A 188 13.79 4.56 13.29
C LYS A 188 13.42 4.10 14.71
N LYS A 189 14.01 4.71 15.74
CA LYS A 189 13.83 4.37 17.15
C LYS A 189 13.41 5.63 17.91
N SER A 190 12.30 5.52 18.62
CA SER A 190 11.83 6.52 19.56
C SER A 190 11.24 5.85 20.80
N SER A 191 11.49 6.41 21.96
CA SER A 191 10.86 6.01 23.22
C SER A 191 9.89 7.08 23.74
N ALA A 192 9.57 8.10 22.94
CA ALA A 192 8.80 9.27 23.35
C ALA A 192 7.33 9.14 22.96
N GLY A 193 6.45 9.05 23.97
CA GLY A 193 5.02 9.19 23.83
C GLY A 193 4.29 8.07 23.07
N TYR A 194 3.08 8.39 22.64
CA TYR A 194 2.25 7.50 21.82
C TYR A 194 2.76 7.43 20.38
N ASP A 195 2.59 6.28 19.74
CA ASP A 195 2.90 6.07 18.33
C ASP A 195 1.73 6.52 17.43
N LEU A 196 1.65 7.82 17.18
CA LEU A 196 0.63 8.40 16.33
C LEU A 196 0.79 8.01 14.86
N THR A 197 2.00 7.66 14.44
CA THR A 197 2.24 7.16 13.08
C THR A 197 1.47 5.87 12.84
N ARG A 198 1.60 4.89 13.75
CA ARG A 198 0.88 3.62 13.62
C ARG A 198 -0.60 3.72 13.90
N LEU A 199 -1.06 4.78 14.56
CA LEU A 199 -2.48 5.09 14.68
C LEU A 199 -3.07 5.51 13.32
N LEU A 200 -2.36 6.35 12.55
CA LEU A 200 -2.82 6.83 11.25
C LEU A 200 -2.57 5.82 10.12
N VAL A 201 -1.53 4.99 10.22
CA VAL A 201 -1.28 3.91 9.25
C VAL A 201 -2.32 2.79 9.44
N GLY A 202 -3.19 2.63 8.46
CA GLY A 202 -4.34 1.73 8.49
C GLY A 202 -5.65 2.39 8.93
N SER A 203 -5.70 3.73 8.98
CA SER A 203 -6.90 4.48 9.37
C SER A 203 -7.91 4.67 8.23
N GLU A 204 -7.53 4.40 6.99
CA GLU A 204 -8.37 4.48 5.78
C GLU A 204 -9.15 5.81 5.65
N GLY A 205 -8.51 6.92 6.03
CA GLY A 205 -9.09 8.26 5.97
C GLY A 205 -10.06 8.59 7.11
N THR A 206 -10.30 7.68 8.06
CA THR A 206 -11.27 7.89 9.17
C THR A 206 -10.76 8.85 10.25
N LEU A 207 -9.45 9.01 10.39
CA LEU A 207 -8.81 9.90 11.38
C LEU A 207 -8.29 11.19 10.75
N GLY A 208 -7.93 11.16 9.49
CA GLY A 208 -7.38 12.29 8.76
C GLY A 208 -6.92 11.89 7.37
N ILE A 209 -6.54 12.87 6.56
CA ILE A 209 -6.06 12.69 5.18
C ILE A 209 -4.54 12.77 5.17
N ILE A 210 -3.87 11.68 4.85
CA ILE A 210 -2.41 11.62 4.74
C ILE A 210 -1.99 12.36 3.47
N THR A 211 -1.10 13.36 3.63
CA THR A 211 -0.59 14.20 2.54
C THR A 211 0.89 13.95 2.22
N GLU A 212 1.67 13.50 3.21
CA GLU A 212 3.07 13.09 3.02
C GLU A 212 3.37 11.85 3.84
N VAL A 213 4.31 11.03 3.36
CA VAL A 213 4.85 9.88 4.08
C VAL A 213 6.37 9.91 4.09
N ALA A 214 6.97 9.65 5.26
CA ALA A 214 8.38 9.35 5.37
C ALA A 214 8.56 7.84 5.46
N LEU A 215 9.41 7.27 4.61
CA LEU A 215 9.54 5.84 4.39
C LEU A 215 10.96 5.36 4.67
N ARG A 216 11.06 4.16 5.21
CA ARG A 216 12.31 3.43 5.32
C ARG A 216 12.68 2.81 3.98
N LEU A 217 13.95 2.96 3.58
CA LEU A 217 14.52 2.38 2.38
C LEU A 217 15.47 1.23 2.72
N TYR A 218 15.77 0.43 1.71
CA TYR A 218 16.69 -0.70 1.80
C TYR A 218 17.64 -0.69 0.60
N GLY A 219 18.83 -1.24 0.79
CA GLY A 219 19.75 -1.51 -0.33
C GLY A 219 19.17 -2.60 -1.24
N ILE A 220 19.30 -2.44 -2.55
CA ILE A 220 18.98 -3.50 -3.51
C ILE A 220 19.90 -4.69 -3.21
N PRO A 221 19.38 -5.91 -3.00
CA PRO A 221 20.21 -7.08 -2.74
C PRO A 221 21.13 -7.38 -3.94
N GLU A 222 22.38 -7.77 -3.67
CA GLU A 222 23.34 -8.14 -4.70
C GLU A 222 22.83 -9.33 -5.54
N THR A 223 22.20 -10.30 -4.87
CA THR A 223 21.68 -11.52 -5.48
C THR A 223 20.27 -11.82 -4.97
N ILE A 224 19.40 -12.18 -5.90
CA ILE A 224 18.09 -12.74 -5.64
C ILE A 224 18.06 -14.14 -6.24
N ILE A 225 17.77 -15.16 -5.42
CA ILE A 225 17.54 -16.53 -5.87
C ILE A 225 16.04 -16.80 -5.71
N ALA A 226 15.38 -17.12 -6.81
CA ALA A 226 14.01 -17.63 -6.81
C ALA A 226 14.00 -19.15 -6.73
N ALA A 227 12.99 -19.72 -6.07
CA ALA A 227 12.81 -21.16 -6.03
C ALA A 227 11.34 -21.56 -6.03
N VAL A 228 11.08 -22.77 -6.54
CA VAL A 228 9.75 -23.38 -6.57
C VAL A 228 9.84 -24.78 -5.99
N CYS A 229 8.96 -25.11 -5.05
CA CYS A 229 8.91 -26.42 -4.41
C CYS A 229 7.48 -26.95 -4.31
N PRO A 230 7.11 -28.01 -5.04
CA PRO A 230 5.82 -28.68 -4.89
C PRO A 230 5.83 -29.57 -3.63
N PHE A 231 4.66 -29.77 -3.02
CA PHE A 231 4.45 -30.60 -1.85
C PHE A 231 3.24 -31.55 -2.06
N PRO A 232 3.16 -32.65 -1.29
CA PRO A 232 2.05 -33.59 -1.41
C PRO A 232 0.70 -32.98 -0.99
N ASP A 233 0.72 -32.07 -0.01
CA ASP A 233 -0.46 -31.42 0.55
C ASP A 233 -0.15 -30.05 1.16
N VAL A 234 -1.19 -29.30 1.50
CA VAL A 234 -1.08 -27.95 2.11
C VAL A 234 -0.44 -28.01 3.49
N ALA A 235 -0.67 -29.07 4.28
CA ALA A 235 -0.12 -29.21 5.62
C ALA A 235 1.41 -29.31 5.56
N SER A 236 1.94 -30.06 4.60
CA SER A 236 3.38 -30.17 4.34
C SER A 236 4.01 -28.83 3.95
N CYS A 237 3.36 -28.05 3.09
CA CYS A 237 3.76 -26.66 2.78
C CYS A 237 3.85 -25.80 4.04
N CYS A 238 2.78 -25.82 4.86
CA CYS A 238 2.71 -25.04 6.09
C CYS A 238 3.79 -25.45 7.10
N ASN A 239 4.02 -26.76 7.27
CA ASN A 239 5.05 -27.28 8.18
C ASN A 239 6.46 -26.86 7.76
N ALA A 240 6.79 -26.95 6.47
CA ALA A 240 8.06 -26.46 5.94
C ALA A 240 8.22 -24.94 6.16
N THR A 241 7.18 -24.17 5.91
CA THR A 241 7.17 -22.70 6.16
C THR A 241 7.40 -22.40 7.64
N MET A 242 6.67 -23.06 8.54
CA MET A 242 6.82 -22.85 9.99
C MET A 242 8.22 -23.21 10.46
N THR A 243 8.79 -24.33 10.01
CA THR A 243 10.15 -24.75 10.34
C THR A 243 11.16 -23.69 9.88
N ALA A 244 11.07 -23.20 8.64
CA ALA A 244 11.96 -22.18 8.11
C ALA A 244 11.92 -20.88 8.93
N ILE A 245 10.72 -20.41 9.30
CA ILE A 245 10.56 -19.19 10.10
C ILE A 245 11.07 -19.41 11.54
N GLN A 246 10.79 -20.57 12.16
CA GLN A 246 11.27 -20.90 13.52
C GLN A 246 12.80 -21.01 13.60
N MET A 247 13.45 -21.49 12.53
CA MET A 247 14.91 -21.51 12.41
C MET A 247 15.52 -20.13 12.15
N GLY A 248 14.71 -19.09 11.96
CA GLY A 248 15.17 -17.73 11.68
C GLY A 248 15.71 -17.55 10.26
N LEU A 249 15.35 -18.42 9.32
CA LEU A 249 15.75 -18.28 7.92
C LEU A 249 15.17 -17.00 7.33
N PRO A 250 16.00 -16.05 6.85
CA PRO A 250 15.51 -14.74 6.41
C PRO A 250 14.97 -14.79 4.97
N VAL A 251 13.92 -15.60 4.77
CA VAL A 251 13.23 -15.74 3.47
C VAL A 251 12.65 -14.39 3.06
N ALA A 252 12.90 -13.96 1.83
CA ALA A 252 12.42 -12.68 1.33
C ALA A 252 10.98 -12.75 0.83
N ARG A 253 10.59 -13.88 0.24
CA ARG A 253 9.24 -14.20 -0.20
C ARG A 253 8.96 -15.67 0.03
N ILE A 254 7.76 -15.97 0.53
CA ILE A 254 7.27 -17.34 0.67
C ILE A 254 5.76 -17.34 0.47
N GLU A 255 5.33 -17.81 -0.70
CA GLU A 255 3.94 -17.79 -1.14
C GLU A 255 3.46 -19.23 -1.36
N LEU A 256 2.41 -19.60 -0.64
CA LEU A 256 1.73 -20.88 -0.83
C LEU A 256 0.60 -20.71 -1.83
N VAL A 257 0.58 -21.54 -2.84
CA VAL A 257 -0.53 -21.69 -3.78
C VAL A 257 -1.03 -23.12 -3.78
N ASP A 258 -2.35 -23.30 -3.78
CA ASP A 258 -2.97 -24.61 -3.85
C ASP A 258 -2.94 -25.19 -5.26
N ALA A 259 -3.37 -26.45 -5.41
CA ALA A 259 -3.37 -27.15 -6.68
C ALA A 259 -4.25 -26.48 -7.76
N GLU A 260 -5.39 -25.87 -7.37
CA GLU A 260 -6.27 -25.19 -8.33
C GLU A 260 -5.64 -23.88 -8.85
N HIS A 261 -4.95 -23.12 -7.98
CA HIS A 261 -4.18 -21.96 -8.43
C HIS A 261 -3.01 -22.36 -9.34
N VAL A 262 -2.28 -23.45 -9.02
CA VAL A 262 -1.21 -23.96 -9.92
C VAL A 262 -1.78 -24.33 -11.29
N LYS A 263 -2.94 -24.98 -11.35
CA LYS A 263 -3.64 -25.31 -12.58
C LYS A 263 -4.01 -24.04 -13.38
N ALA A 264 -4.50 -23.01 -12.71
CA ALA A 264 -4.80 -21.73 -13.32
C ALA A 264 -3.53 -21.04 -13.86
N PHE A 265 -2.42 -21.05 -13.11
CA PHE A 265 -1.14 -20.52 -13.57
C PHE A 265 -0.60 -21.25 -14.80
N ASN A 266 -0.66 -22.58 -14.80
CA ASN A 266 -0.26 -23.38 -15.96
C ASN A 266 -1.07 -22.99 -17.20
N ALA A 267 -2.39 -22.83 -17.06
CA ALA A 267 -3.26 -22.44 -18.18
C ALA A 267 -2.97 -21.01 -18.68
N TYR A 268 -2.83 -20.05 -17.76
CA TYR A 268 -2.65 -18.64 -18.09
C TYR A 268 -1.24 -18.33 -18.63
N SER A 269 -0.19 -18.82 -17.96
CA SER A 269 1.20 -18.51 -18.25
C SER A 269 1.90 -19.58 -19.09
N LYS A 270 1.17 -20.63 -19.52
CA LYS A 270 1.71 -21.78 -20.30
C LYS A 270 2.90 -22.44 -19.57
N LEU A 271 2.79 -22.58 -18.25
CA LEU A 271 3.76 -23.28 -17.43
C LEU A 271 3.42 -24.77 -17.37
N ASP A 272 4.40 -25.56 -16.95
CA ASP A 272 4.25 -27.01 -16.72
C ASP A 272 4.69 -27.35 -15.28
N LEU A 273 3.99 -26.74 -14.31
CA LEU A 273 4.20 -27.05 -12.89
C LEU A 273 3.34 -28.25 -12.49
N ALA A 274 3.84 -29.09 -11.58
CA ALA A 274 3.05 -30.16 -10.96
C ALA A 274 1.81 -29.57 -10.29
N VAL A 275 0.61 -30.10 -10.62
CA VAL A 275 -0.66 -29.61 -10.07
C VAL A 275 -0.84 -30.14 -8.64
N THR A 276 -0.03 -29.61 -7.73
CA THR A 276 -0.02 -29.87 -6.29
C THR A 276 0.20 -28.57 -5.54
N PRO A 277 -0.08 -28.52 -4.21
CA PRO A 277 0.29 -27.36 -3.41
C PRO A 277 1.78 -27.03 -3.56
N THR A 278 2.10 -25.78 -3.80
CA THR A 278 3.44 -25.34 -4.20
C THR A 278 3.86 -24.10 -3.43
N LEU A 279 5.09 -24.04 -2.98
CA LEU A 279 5.71 -22.83 -2.43
C LEU A 279 6.55 -22.13 -3.51
N PHE A 280 6.35 -20.83 -3.65
CA PHE A 280 7.18 -19.92 -4.41
C PHE A 280 8.03 -19.10 -3.43
N LEU A 281 9.33 -19.07 -3.62
CA LEU A 281 10.27 -18.52 -2.66
C LEU A 281 11.24 -17.55 -3.33
N GLU A 282 11.69 -16.55 -2.57
CA GLU A 282 12.85 -15.73 -2.93
C GLU A 282 13.78 -15.57 -1.73
N PHE A 283 15.09 -15.58 -2.00
CA PHE A 283 16.16 -15.39 -1.04
C PHE A 283 17.03 -14.22 -1.49
N HIS A 284 17.23 -13.25 -0.61
CA HIS A 284 17.93 -12.00 -0.89
C HIS A 284 19.22 -11.92 -0.07
N GLY A 285 20.31 -11.48 -0.67
CA GLY A 285 21.56 -11.26 0.05
C GLY A 285 22.76 -11.09 -0.87
N THR A 286 23.96 -11.40 -0.35
CA THR A 286 25.13 -11.67 -1.18
C THR A 286 24.97 -13.00 -1.89
N ALA A 287 25.74 -13.26 -2.94
CA ALA A 287 25.67 -14.53 -3.68
C ALA A 287 25.82 -15.76 -2.75
N ALA A 288 26.76 -15.69 -1.79
CA ALA A 288 26.98 -16.76 -0.83
C ALA A 288 25.80 -16.94 0.13
N SER A 289 25.28 -15.83 0.69
CA SER A 289 24.18 -15.86 1.66
C SER A 289 22.87 -16.30 1.02
N ALA A 290 22.53 -15.82 -0.17
CA ALA A 290 21.31 -16.23 -0.86
C ALA A 290 21.32 -17.71 -1.22
N LYS A 291 22.49 -18.24 -1.63
CA LYS A 291 22.70 -19.66 -1.89
C LYS A 291 22.51 -20.51 -0.63
N GLU A 292 23.14 -20.14 0.48
CA GLU A 292 23.02 -20.84 1.76
C GLU A 292 21.56 -20.90 2.25
N GLN A 293 20.84 -19.77 2.14
CA GLN A 293 19.42 -19.71 2.48
C GLN A 293 18.60 -20.69 1.64
N ALA A 294 18.82 -20.71 0.32
CA ALA A 294 18.10 -21.58 -0.60
C ALA A 294 18.40 -23.08 -0.35
N GLU A 295 19.66 -23.44 -0.08
CA GLU A 295 20.07 -24.80 0.24
C GLU A 295 19.51 -25.25 1.61
N THR A 296 19.49 -24.36 2.60
CA THR A 296 18.88 -24.62 3.91
C THR A 296 17.39 -24.90 3.77
N PHE A 297 16.68 -24.07 2.99
CA PHE A 297 15.26 -24.30 2.75
C PHE A 297 15.01 -25.60 1.98
N ALA A 298 15.87 -25.97 1.03
CA ALA A 298 15.75 -27.23 0.30
C ALA A 298 15.83 -28.45 1.24
N ALA A 299 16.71 -28.41 2.25
CA ALA A 299 16.80 -29.47 3.27
C ALA A 299 15.52 -29.54 4.12
N ILE A 300 15.00 -28.38 4.58
CA ILE A 300 13.73 -28.31 5.31
C ILE A 300 12.57 -28.85 4.45
N ALA A 301 12.50 -28.47 3.18
CA ALA A 301 11.45 -28.93 2.28
C ALA A 301 11.48 -30.46 2.12
N ALA A 302 12.67 -31.07 1.98
CA ALA A 302 12.83 -32.52 1.87
C ALA A 302 12.32 -33.24 3.12
N GLU A 303 12.58 -32.73 4.33
CA GLU A 303 12.07 -33.28 5.59
C GLU A 303 10.55 -33.31 5.68
N HIS A 304 9.89 -32.36 4.99
CA HIS A 304 8.42 -32.24 4.93
C HIS A 304 7.81 -32.82 3.64
N GLY A 305 8.56 -33.66 2.91
CA GLY A 305 8.06 -34.34 1.70
C GLY A 305 7.98 -33.45 0.47
N GLY A 306 8.69 -32.31 0.45
CA GLY A 306 8.82 -31.45 -0.72
C GLY A 306 9.40 -32.20 -1.92
N GLY A 307 8.82 -31.99 -3.09
CA GLY A 307 9.23 -32.58 -4.37
C GLY A 307 10.47 -31.91 -4.95
N PRO A 308 10.71 -32.03 -6.29
CA PRO A 308 11.91 -31.48 -6.88
C PRO A 308 12.00 -29.96 -6.68
N TYR A 309 13.00 -29.55 -5.87
CA TYR A 309 13.31 -28.17 -5.58
C TYR A 309 14.02 -27.53 -6.79
N ARG A 310 13.42 -26.52 -7.40
CA ARG A 310 13.98 -25.83 -8.56
C ARG A 310 14.36 -24.41 -8.20
N MET A 311 15.63 -24.06 -8.42
CA MET A 311 16.17 -22.70 -8.26
C MET A 311 16.38 -22.04 -9.63
N ALA A 312 16.18 -20.71 -9.71
CA ALA A 312 16.45 -19.86 -10.88
C ALA A 312 17.20 -18.59 -10.45
#